data_43fb927c6647cd1b494725bc65f09896
#
_entry.id   43fb927c6647cd1b494725bc65f09896
#
_cell.length_a   1.000
_cell.length_b   1.000
_cell.length_c   1.000
_cell.angle_alpha   90.00
_cell.angle_beta   90.00
_cell.angle_gamma   90.00
#
_symmetry.space_group_name_H-M   'P 1'
#
loop_
_entity.id
_entity.type
_entity.pdbx_description
1 polymer ?
#
loop_
_entity_poly.entity_id
_entity_poly.type
_entity_poly.pdbx_seq_one_letter_code
_entity_poly.pdbx_strand_id
1 'polypeptide(L)'
;VALQRNPGPSKASVLELLPRSASLIRQGTGPGSRPQCLAANLDVVLLVMGLDRNFNPARMERLLALAWGSGAQPVVVLTKRDLNPHWEAFASRIEGIAPGVPVRAISAWSHEGLDDLHGHLAEGQTGVMVGSSGAGKSTLLNALMGSDVRRTQEVRSTDGRGRHTTSLRELFLLPGGGCLIDTPGIREVGLGAEGSDLD
;
A
#
# COMPACT_ATOMS: atom_id res chain seq x y z
N VAL A 1 1.72 2.09 -20.02
CA VAL A 1 2.44 2.47 -21.26
C VAL A 1 2.66 1.24 -22.13
N ALA A 2 2.57 1.38 -23.46
CA ALA A 2 3.04 0.36 -24.39
C ALA A 2 4.55 0.53 -24.59
N LEU A 3 5.30 -0.57 -24.49
CA LEU A 3 6.75 -0.57 -24.60
C LEU A 3 7.21 -1.47 -25.75
N GLN A 4 8.19 -1.01 -26.50
CA GLN A 4 8.96 -1.84 -27.42
C GLN A 4 10.33 -2.14 -26.80
N ARG A 5 10.65 -3.43 -26.66
CA ARG A 5 11.97 -3.87 -26.19
C ARG A 5 12.98 -3.68 -27.29
N ASN A 6 14.02 -2.90 -27.05
CA ASN A 6 15.11 -2.72 -28.01
C ASN A 6 16.15 -3.83 -27.87
N PRO A 7 16.85 -4.23 -28.95
CA PRO A 7 17.96 -5.15 -28.86
C PRO A 7 19.08 -4.54 -28.02
N GLY A 8 19.44 -5.19 -26.91
CA GLY A 8 20.48 -4.78 -25.97
C GLY A 8 20.00 -4.79 -24.51
N PRO A 9 20.93 -4.86 -23.55
CA PRO A 9 20.58 -4.89 -22.14
C PRO A 9 19.97 -3.55 -21.72
N SER A 10 18.76 -3.59 -21.19
CA SER A 10 18.12 -2.53 -20.38
C SER A 10 17.54 -1.31 -21.10
N LYS A 11 17.24 -1.36 -22.39
CA LYS A 11 16.56 -0.24 -23.06
C LYS A 11 15.22 -0.68 -23.65
N ALA A 12 14.19 0.11 -23.37
CA ALA A 12 12.89 0.00 -24.03
C ALA A 12 12.44 1.40 -24.47
N SER A 13 11.72 1.47 -25.59
CA SER A 13 11.13 2.70 -26.10
C SER A 13 9.65 2.74 -25.70
N VAL A 14 9.18 3.87 -25.16
CA VAL A 14 7.75 4.09 -24.91
C VAL A 14 7.10 4.35 -26.27
N LEU A 15 6.16 3.50 -26.67
CA LEU A 15 5.41 3.65 -27.91
C LEU A 15 4.18 4.52 -27.67
N GLU A 16 3.47 4.28 -26.58
CA GLU A 16 2.19 4.94 -26.32
C GLU A 16 1.91 5.04 -24.82
N LEU A 17 1.22 6.13 -24.42
CA LEU A 17 0.65 6.29 -23.10
C LEU A 17 -0.81 5.81 -23.15
N LEU A 18 -1.10 4.71 -22.46
CA LEU A 18 -2.45 4.18 -22.38
C LEU A 18 -3.36 5.11 -21.57
N PRO A 19 -4.67 5.18 -21.88
CA PRO A 19 -5.64 5.88 -21.05
C PRO A 19 -5.62 5.39 -19.60
N ARG A 20 -5.91 6.29 -18.67
CA ARG A 20 -6.03 5.95 -17.25
C ARG A 20 -7.48 5.64 -16.93
N SER A 21 -7.76 4.44 -16.43
CA SER A 21 -9.08 4.01 -15.95
C SER A 21 -9.25 4.33 -14.47
N ALA A 22 -8.22 4.09 -13.66
CA ALA A 22 -8.17 4.40 -12.23
C ALA A 22 -6.80 4.98 -11.89
N SER A 23 -6.73 5.93 -10.95
CA SER A 23 -5.45 6.53 -10.59
C SER A 23 -5.42 7.02 -9.15
N LEU A 24 -4.35 6.69 -8.45
CA LEU A 24 -4.07 7.22 -7.13
C LEU A 24 -3.32 8.54 -7.27
N ILE A 25 -3.96 9.63 -6.88
CA ILE A 25 -3.42 10.98 -7.01
C ILE A 25 -3.17 11.56 -5.63
N ARG A 26 -1.96 12.04 -5.42
CA ARG A 26 -1.59 12.83 -4.25
C ARG A 26 -1.76 14.30 -4.57
N GLN A 27 -2.49 15.01 -3.74
CA GLN A 27 -2.52 16.48 -3.80
C GLN A 27 -1.17 17.03 -3.32
N GLY A 28 -0.68 18.03 -4.03
CA GLY A 28 0.55 18.69 -3.61
C GLY A 28 0.31 19.52 -2.34
N THR A 29 1.30 19.59 -1.46
CA THR A 29 1.26 20.43 -0.24
C THR A 29 1.91 21.76 -0.53
N GLY A 30 1.13 22.86 -0.42
CA GLY A 30 1.59 24.24 -0.59
C GLY A 30 1.01 24.97 -1.80
N PRO A 31 1.08 26.32 -1.79
CA PRO A 31 0.56 27.15 -2.89
C PRO A 31 1.29 26.83 -4.20
N GLY A 32 0.54 26.47 -5.25
CA GLY A 32 1.08 26.18 -6.59
C GLY A 32 1.60 24.76 -6.80
N SER A 33 1.52 23.88 -5.82
CA SER A 33 1.92 22.47 -6.01
C SER A 33 0.91 21.72 -6.88
N ARG A 34 1.42 21.00 -7.88
CA ARG A 34 0.58 20.22 -8.82
C ARG A 34 0.24 18.84 -8.23
N PRO A 35 -0.97 18.33 -8.52
CA PRO A 35 -1.31 16.95 -8.20
C PRO A 35 -0.31 15.97 -8.83
N GLN A 36 0.12 14.97 -8.06
CA GLN A 36 1.05 13.95 -8.52
C GLN A 36 0.34 12.60 -8.64
N CYS A 37 0.31 12.03 -9.84
CA CYS A 37 -0.14 10.67 -10.04
C CYS A 37 0.90 9.70 -9.45
N LEU A 38 0.49 8.92 -8.47
CA LEU A 38 1.34 7.97 -7.75
C LEU A 38 1.34 6.60 -8.44
N ALA A 39 0.16 6.16 -8.87
CA ALA A 39 -0.05 4.94 -9.62
C ALA A 39 -1.31 5.10 -10.49
N ALA A 40 -1.39 4.39 -11.61
CA ALA A 40 -2.52 4.42 -12.53
C ALA A 40 -2.86 3.01 -13.02
N ASN A 41 -4.07 2.86 -13.55
CA ASN A 41 -4.63 1.58 -14.02
C ASN A 41 -4.61 0.52 -12.92
N LEU A 42 -5.15 0.93 -11.76
CA LEU A 42 -5.26 0.13 -10.57
C LEU A 42 -6.61 -0.58 -10.53
N ASP A 43 -6.61 -1.85 -10.20
CA ASP A 43 -7.82 -2.61 -9.90
C ASP A 43 -8.11 -2.58 -8.39
N VAL A 44 -7.06 -2.61 -7.56
CA VAL A 44 -7.16 -2.74 -6.11
C VAL A 44 -6.24 -1.76 -5.38
N VAL A 45 -6.74 -1.16 -4.30
CA VAL A 45 -5.94 -0.40 -3.32
C VAL A 45 -5.94 -1.14 -2.00
N LEU A 46 -4.81 -1.73 -1.61
CA LEU A 46 -4.62 -2.37 -0.31
C LEU A 46 -4.32 -1.29 0.75
N LEU A 47 -5.27 -1.07 1.65
CA LEU A 47 -5.17 -0.13 2.76
C LEU A 47 -4.58 -0.84 3.98
N VAL A 48 -3.26 -0.69 4.17
CA VAL A 48 -2.49 -1.47 5.14
C VAL A 48 -2.37 -0.76 6.48
N MET A 49 -2.77 -1.44 7.56
CA MET A 49 -2.70 -0.93 8.94
C MET A 49 -2.25 -2.06 9.88
N GLY A 50 -1.33 -1.75 10.80
CA GLY A 50 -0.91 -2.72 11.83
C GLY A 50 -1.90 -2.80 12.99
N LEU A 51 -2.13 -4.02 13.49
CA LEU A 51 -2.92 -4.30 14.70
C LEU A 51 -2.10 -4.09 15.99
N ASP A 52 -1.27 -3.06 15.97
CA ASP A 52 -0.42 -2.63 17.07
C ASP A 52 -0.66 -1.14 17.39
N ARG A 53 0.34 -0.45 17.92
CA ARG A 53 0.28 1.01 18.20
C ARG A 53 -0.03 1.86 16.96
N ASN A 54 0.08 1.29 15.75
CA ASN A 54 -0.29 1.95 14.50
C ASN A 54 -1.80 1.92 14.20
N PHE A 55 -2.61 1.21 14.98
CA PHE A 55 -4.04 1.12 14.77
C PHE A 55 -4.71 2.48 14.96
N ASN A 56 -5.30 3.01 13.90
CA ASN A 56 -5.94 4.34 13.93
C ASN A 56 -7.12 4.37 12.94
N PRO A 57 -8.36 4.20 13.43
CA PRO A 57 -9.57 4.23 12.59
C PRO A 57 -9.74 5.52 11.79
N ALA A 58 -9.49 6.69 12.39
CA ALA A 58 -9.61 7.97 11.69
C ALA A 58 -8.61 8.10 10.53
N ARG A 59 -7.44 7.46 10.62
CA ARG A 59 -6.52 7.32 9.49
C ARG A 59 -7.10 6.41 8.42
N MET A 60 -7.75 5.32 8.81
CA MET A 60 -8.38 4.39 7.86
C MET A 60 -9.48 5.07 7.06
N GLU A 61 -10.33 5.90 7.69
CA GLU A 61 -11.35 6.68 6.99
C GLU A 61 -10.76 7.57 5.89
N ARG A 62 -9.64 8.25 6.17
CA ARG A 62 -8.94 9.07 5.18
C ARG A 62 -8.34 8.23 4.03
N LEU A 63 -7.81 7.06 4.35
CA LEU A 63 -7.28 6.13 3.34
C LEU A 63 -8.40 5.56 2.47
N LEU A 64 -9.57 5.25 3.05
CA LEU A 64 -10.77 4.83 2.32
C LEU A 64 -11.23 5.92 1.34
N ALA A 65 -11.32 7.17 1.79
CA ALA A 65 -11.70 8.30 0.93
C ALA A 65 -10.72 8.44 -0.26
N LEU A 66 -9.42 8.28 -0.01
CA LEU A 66 -8.40 8.29 -1.06
C LEU A 66 -8.58 7.15 -2.06
N ALA A 67 -8.84 5.93 -1.56
CA ALA A 67 -9.02 4.76 -2.40
C ALA A 67 -10.27 4.86 -3.27
N TRP A 68 -11.39 5.27 -2.70
CA TRP A 68 -12.63 5.52 -3.47
C TRP A 68 -12.44 6.62 -4.53
N GLY A 69 -11.71 7.68 -4.19
CA GLY A 69 -11.37 8.75 -5.15
C GLY A 69 -10.44 8.29 -6.28
N SER A 70 -9.78 7.14 -6.16
CA SER A 70 -8.93 6.59 -7.21
C SER A 70 -9.69 5.87 -8.32
N GLY A 71 -10.92 5.42 -8.05
CA GLY A 71 -11.71 4.55 -8.94
C GLY A 71 -11.35 3.08 -8.87
N ALA A 72 -10.40 2.67 -8.00
CA ALA A 72 -10.04 1.28 -7.76
C ALA A 72 -10.77 0.71 -6.53
N GLN A 73 -10.87 -0.61 -6.43
CA GLN A 73 -11.51 -1.29 -5.31
C GLN A 73 -10.65 -1.20 -4.04
N PRO A 74 -11.15 -0.65 -2.92
CA PRO A 74 -10.44 -0.70 -1.66
C PRO A 74 -10.53 -2.10 -1.03
N VAL A 75 -9.42 -2.53 -0.41
CA VAL A 75 -9.36 -3.70 0.47
C VAL A 75 -8.56 -3.32 1.69
N VAL A 76 -9.14 -3.44 2.87
CA VAL A 76 -8.42 -3.18 4.13
C VAL A 76 -7.63 -4.41 4.53
N VAL A 77 -6.34 -4.21 4.83
CA VAL A 77 -5.42 -5.25 5.28
C VAL A 77 -4.90 -4.89 6.67
N LEU A 78 -5.39 -5.60 7.67
CA LEU A 78 -4.94 -5.49 9.06
C LEU A 78 -3.79 -6.47 9.29
N THR A 79 -2.57 -5.97 9.33
CA THR A 79 -1.36 -6.78 9.52
C THR A 79 -1.05 -7.03 10.99
N LYS A 80 -0.09 -7.92 11.27
CA LYS A 80 0.39 -8.24 12.63
C LYS A 80 -0.71 -8.88 13.51
N ARG A 81 -1.56 -9.68 12.90
CA ARG A 81 -2.61 -10.42 13.60
C ARG A 81 -2.03 -11.30 14.72
N ASP A 82 -0.87 -11.88 14.49
CA ASP A 82 -0.10 -12.69 15.45
C ASP A 82 0.28 -11.96 16.74
N LEU A 83 0.37 -10.63 16.70
CA LEU A 83 0.71 -9.81 17.88
C LEU A 83 -0.52 -9.35 18.68
N ASN A 84 -1.73 -9.60 18.18
CA ASN A 84 -2.95 -9.11 18.82
C ASN A 84 -4.00 -10.21 18.97
N PRO A 85 -4.16 -10.79 20.18
CA PRO A 85 -5.11 -11.87 20.43
C PRO A 85 -6.59 -11.44 20.32
N HIS A 86 -6.84 -10.15 20.30
CA HIS A 86 -8.21 -9.57 20.18
C HIS A 86 -8.46 -8.93 18.82
N TRP A 87 -7.76 -9.39 17.79
CA TRP A 87 -7.79 -8.80 16.44
C TRP A 87 -9.22 -8.70 15.85
N GLU A 88 -10.14 -9.62 16.21
CA GLU A 88 -11.52 -9.62 15.73
C GLU A 88 -12.27 -8.33 16.12
N ALA A 89 -12.06 -7.84 17.35
CA ALA A 89 -12.69 -6.59 17.81
C ALA A 89 -12.16 -5.37 17.02
N PHE A 90 -10.89 -5.39 16.63
CA PHE A 90 -10.29 -4.34 15.79
C PHE A 90 -10.81 -4.43 14.35
N ALA A 91 -10.93 -5.64 13.80
CA ALA A 91 -11.50 -5.87 12.47
C ALA A 91 -12.95 -5.37 12.42
N SER A 92 -13.80 -5.77 13.37
CA SER A 92 -15.21 -5.34 13.45
C SER A 92 -15.34 -3.81 13.57
N ARG A 93 -14.41 -3.15 14.27
CA ARG A 93 -14.39 -1.69 14.33
C ARG A 93 -14.13 -1.05 12.97
N ILE A 94 -13.24 -1.64 12.17
CA ILE A 94 -12.97 -1.15 10.81
C ILE A 94 -14.13 -1.48 9.87
N GLU A 95 -14.74 -2.65 9.97
CA GLU A 95 -15.94 -3.01 9.21
C GLU A 95 -17.09 -2.01 9.43
N GLY A 96 -17.23 -1.52 10.67
CA GLY A 96 -18.22 -0.51 11.01
C GLY A 96 -18.04 0.84 10.33
N ILE A 97 -16.80 1.23 9.98
CA ILE A 97 -16.48 2.48 9.27
C ILE A 97 -16.29 2.28 7.76
N ALA A 98 -16.20 1.05 7.29
CA ALA A 98 -15.93 0.68 5.91
C ALA A 98 -17.01 -0.29 5.36
N PRO A 99 -18.30 0.06 5.40
CA PRO A 99 -19.35 -0.86 4.97
C PRO A 99 -19.16 -1.26 3.50
N GLY A 100 -19.22 -2.56 3.24
CA GLY A 100 -19.05 -3.13 1.90
C GLY A 100 -17.60 -3.23 1.42
N VAL A 101 -16.61 -2.81 2.21
CA VAL A 101 -15.18 -2.97 1.92
C VAL A 101 -14.68 -4.27 2.55
N PRO A 102 -14.01 -5.16 1.81
CA PRO A 102 -13.38 -6.33 2.40
C PRO A 102 -12.33 -5.94 3.44
N VAL A 103 -12.42 -6.52 4.65
CA VAL A 103 -11.44 -6.38 5.72
C VAL A 103 -10.76 -7.74 5.93
N ARG A 104 -9.44 -7.79 5.82
CA ARG A 104 -8.63 -8.99 5.97
C ARG A 104 -7.59 -8.80 7.07
N ALA A 105 -7.70 -9.60 8.13
CA ALA A 105 -6.70 -9.62 9.19
C ALA A 105 -5.70 -10.75 8.94
N ILE A 106 -4.43 -10.38 8.79
CA ILE A 106 -3.37 -11.29 8.37
C ILE A 106 -2.16 -11.26 9.30
N SER A 107 -1.42 -12.35 9.34
CA SER A 107 -0.03 -12.39 9.79
C SER A 107 0.87 -12.69 8.60
N ALA A 108 1.67 -11.71 8.21
CA ALA A 108 2.69 -11.92 7.18
C ALA A 108 3.85 -12.80 7.67
N TRP A 109 3.98 -12.98 8.99
CA TRP A 109 4.99 -13.84 9.60
C TRP A 109 4.59 -15.32 9.61
N SER A 110 3.35 -15.64 10.06
CA SER A 110 2.81 -17.00 10.07
C SER A 110 2.09 -17.40 8.79
N HIS A 111 2.00 -16.49 7.81
CA HIS A 111 1.26 -16.63 6.55
C HIS A 111 -0.26 -16.81 6.71
N GLU A 112 -0.82 -16.60 7.91
CA GLU A 112 -2.26 -16.70 8.14
C GLU A 112 -3.02 -15.59 7.41
N GLY A 113 -4.09 -15.95 6.69
CA GLY A 113 -4.98 -15.04 5.98
C GLY A 113 -4.40 -14.46 4.67
N LEU A 114 -3.23 -14.90 4.21
CA LEU A 114 -2.65 -14.42 2.94
C LEU A 114 -3.42 -14.91 1.72
N ASP A 115 -3.98 -16.12 1.79
CA ASP A 115 -4.75 -16.70 0.67
C ASP A 115 -5.96 -15.85 0.31
N ASP A 116 -6.59 -15.20 1.29
CA ASP A 116 -7.70 -14.28 1.07
C ASP A 116 -7.29 -13.04 0.25
N LEU A 117 -6.00 -12.64 0.31
CA LEU A 117 -5.48 -11.51 -0.46
C LEU A 117 -5.13 -11.90 -1.89
N HIS A 118 -4.72 -13.15 -2.14
CA HIS A 118 -4.43 -13.62 -3.50
C HIS A 118 -5.66 -13.51 -4.41
N GLY A 119 -6.87 -13.72 -3.87
CA GLY A 119 -8.11 -13.53 -4.62
C GLY A 119 -8.36 -12.10 -5.10
N HIS A 120 -7.78 -11.10 -4.43
CA HIS A 120 -7.87 -9.69 -4.80
C HIS A 120 -6.73 -9.24 -5.73
N LEU A 121 -5.73 -10.10 -5.97
CA LEU A 121 -4.54 -9.82 -6.79
C LEU A 121 -4.32 -10.94 -7.80
N ALA A 122 -5.41 -11.39 -8.43
CA ALA A 122 -5.37 -12.45 -9.43
C ALA A 122 -4.65 -12.01 -10.71
N GLU A 123 -4.44 -12.95 -11.63
CA GLU A 123 -3.84 -12.67 -12.93
C GLU A 123 -4.55 -11.51 -13.66
N GLY A 124 -3.75 -10.60 -14.20
CA GLY A 124 -4.22 -9.40 -14.90
C GLY A 124 -4.63 -8.25 -13.99
N GLN A 125 -4.67 -8.42 -12.67
CA GLN A 125 -5.00 -7.36 -11.73
C GLN A 125 -3.76 -6.63 -11.23
N THR A 126 -3.89 -5.32 -11.05
CA THR A 126 -2.84 -4.45 -10.51
C THR A 126 -3.28 -3.81 -9.21
N GLY A 127 -2.56 -4.12 -8.14
CA GLY A 127 -2.78 -3.53 -6.82
C GLY A 127 -1.72 -2.50 -6.45
N VAL A 128 -2.04 -1.65 -5.49
CA VAL A 128 -1.10 -0.73 -4.82
C VAL A 128 -1.27 -0.80 -3.32
N MET A 129 -0.18 -0.75 -2.56
CA MET A 129 -0.23 -0.69 -1.10
C MET A 129 -0.14 0.75 -0.60
N VAL A 130 -1.07 1.12 0.28
CA VAL A 130 -1.12 2.41 0.97
C VAL A 130 -1.20 2.19 2.48
N GLY A 131 -0.45 2.95 3.26
CA GLY A 131 -0.46 2.83 4.72
C GLY A 131 0.76 3.51 5.35
N SER A 132 0.70 3.77 6.66
CA SER A 132 1.76 4.45 7.41
C SER A 132 3.08 3.68 7.41
N SER A 133 4.15 4.35 7.84
CA SER A 133 5.41 3.67 8.16
C SER A 133 5.18 2.67 9.29
N GLY A 134 5.81 1.50 9.21
CA GLY A 134 5.64 0.44 10.21
C GLY A 134 4.32 -0.33 10.15
N ALA A 135 3.43 -0.04 9.19
CA ALA A 135 2.18 -0.80 8.99
C ALA A 135 2.40 -2.23 8.45
N GLY A 136 3.62 -2.64 8.15
CA GLY A 136 3.92 -4.00 7.68
C GLY A 136 3.90 -4.21 6.18
N LYS A 137 3.87 -3.14 5.36
CA LYS A 137 3.80 -3.24 3.88
C LYS A 137 4.94 -4.05 3.26
N SER A 138 6.19 -3.81 3.67
CA SER A 138 7.35 -4.55 3.15
C SER A 138 7.32 -6.02 3.55
N THR A 139 6.87 -6.33 4.76
CA THR A 139 6.71 -7.70 5.23
C THR A 139 5.58 -8.41 4.48
N LEU A 140 4.46 -7.70 4.24
CA LEU A 140 3.36 -8.20 3.44
C LEU A 140 3.78 -8.48 2.00
N LEU A 141 4.53 -7.57 1.38
CA LEU A 141 5.06 -7.79 0.02
C LEU A 141 5.93 -9.04 -0.04
N ASN A 142 6.88 -9.21 0.91
CA ASN A 142 7.73 -10.39 0.96
C ASN A 142 6.92 -11.69 1.12
N ALA A 143 5.89 -11.66 1.97
CA ALA A 143 5.00 -12.81 2.17
C ALA A 143 4.23 -13.16 0.89
N LEU A 144 3.69 -12.16 0.18
CA LEU A 144 2.98 -12.36 -1.09
C LEU A 144 3.91 -12.83 -2.23
N MET A 145 5.18 -12.42 -2.20
CA MET A 145 6.20 -12.85 -3.15
C MET A 145 6.77 -14.23 -2.84
N GLY A 146 6.54 -14.78 -1.65
CA GLY A 146 7.17 -16.01 -1.18
C GLY A 146 8.70 -15.91 -1.04
N SER A 147 9.26 -14.71 -1.00
CA SER A 147 10.70 -14.46 -0.95
C SER A 147 11.03 -13.06 -0.41
N ASP A 148 12.20 -12.89 0.16
CA ASP A 148 12.69 -11.61 0.71
C ASP A 148 13.14 -10.64 -0.39
N VAL A 149 12.19 -10.05 -1.12
CA VAL A 149 12.46 -9.03 -2.16
C VAL A 149 12.73 -7.64 -1.56
N ARG A 150 12.25 -7.40 -0.32
CA ARG A 150 12.47 -6.17 0.44
C ARG A 150 13.11 -6.48 1.78
N ARG A 151 14.16 -5.72 2.15
CA ARG A 151 14.67 -5.75 3.51
C ARG A 151 13.61 -5.17 4.44
N THR A 152 13.06 -6.00 5.31
CA THR A 152 12.23 -5.53 6.41
C THR A 152 13.12 -4.73 7.35
N GLN A 153 12.89 -3.42 7.45
CA GLN A 153 13.54 -2.65 8.49
C GLN A 153 12.92 -3.04 9.82
N GLU A 154 13.67 -3.75 10.66
CA GLU A 154 13.42 -3.72 12.09
C GLU A 154 13.25 -2.26 12.51
N VAL A 155 12.24 -1.98 13.34
CA VAL A 155 12.00 -0.67 13.93
C VAL A 155 13.27 -0.31 14.71
N ARG A 156 14.22 0.33 14.09
CA ARG A 156 15.38 0.91 14.79
C ARG A 156 14.86 2.09 15.60
N SER A 157 14.66 1.82 16.89
CA SER A 157 14.74 2.85 17.90
C SER A 157 16.12 3.50 17.80
N THR A 158 16.13 4.83 17.70
CA THR A 158 17.32 5.69 17.86
C THR A 158 18.45 5.51 16.83
N ASP A 159 18.41 6.28 15.73
CA ASP A 159 19.49 7.21 15.39
C ASP A 159 19.09 8.13 14.23
N GLY A 160 19.06 9.41 14.49
CA GLY A 160 18.65 10.45 13.55
C GLY A 160 19.70 10.77 12.48
N ARG A 161 20.05 9.83 11.61
CA ARG A 161 20.78 10.06 10.36
C ARG A 161 20.62 8.86 9.41
N GLY A 162 19.50 8.76 8.74
CA GLY A 162 19.23 7.76 7.70
C GLY A 162 18.84 8.41 6.39
N ARG A 163 19.84 8.90 5.67
CA ARG A 163 19.72 9.28 4.25
C ARG A 163 19.40 8.04 3.41
N HIS A 164 18.55 8.25 2.40
CA HIS A 164 18.15 7.34 1.32
C HIS A 164 17.01 6.38 1.64
N THR A 165 15.83 6.94 1.80
CA THR A 165 14.59 6.23 1.48
C THR A 165 14.56 6.07 -0.04
N THR A 166 14.53 4.84 -0.53
CA THR A 166 14.42 4.50 -1.95
C THR A 166 13.20 5.23 -2.53
N SER A 167 13.44 6.23 -3.36
CA SER A 167 12.39 7.03 -4.02
C SER A 167 11.83 6.35 -5.27
N LEU A 168 12.24 5.12 -5.53
CA LEU A 168 11.85 4.36 -6.71
C LEU A 168 10.53 3.63 -6.46
N ARG A 169 9.58 3.85 -7.35
CA ARG A 169 8.37 3.05 -7.46
C ARG A 169 8.74 1.75 -8.16
N GLU A 170 8.32 0.65 -7.61
CA GLU A 170 8.60 -0.66 -8.18
C GLU A 170 7.31 -1.44 -8.41
N LEU A 171 7.26 -2.14 -9.52
CA LEU A 171 6.20 -3.06 -9.87
C LEU A 171 6.70 -4.48 -9.64
N PHE A 172 5.98 -5.24 -8.83
CA PHE A 172 6.26 -6.63 -8.53
C PHE A 172 5.23 -7.52 -9.22
N LEU A 173 5.70 -8.50 -9.97
CA LEU A 173 4.85 -9.55 -10.50
C LEU A 173 4.70 -10.64 -9.43
N LEU A 174 3.49 -10.87 -8.97
CA LEU A 174 3.20 -11.88 -7.95
C LEU A 174 3.20 -13.28 -8.55
N PRO A 175 3.54 -14.33 -7.77
CA PRO A 175 3.51 -15.72 -8.23
C PRO A 175 2.15 -16.15 -8.81
N GLY A 176 1.05 -15.56 -8.33
CA GLY A 176 -0.31 -15.77 -8.84
C GLY A 176 -0.68 -15.00 -10.11
N GLY A 177 0.28 -14.28 -10.74
CA GLY A 177 0.10 -13.56 -12.01
C GLY A 177 -0.42 -12.13 -11.89
N GLY A 178 -0.83 -11.68 -10.71
CA GLY A 178 -1.17 -10.27 -10.44
C GLY A 178 0.07 -9.40 -10.28
N CYS A 179 -0.12 -8.08 -10.30
CA CYS A 179 0.94 -7.09 -10.10
C CYS A 179 0.71 -6.29 -8.82
N LEU A 180 1.77 -5.95 -8.11
CA LEU A 180 1.72 -5.09 -6.94
C LEU A 180 2.71 -3.93 -7.07
N ILE A 181 2.20 -2.70 -6.94
CA ILE A 181 3.02 -1.49 -6.96
C ILE A 181 3.40 -1.13 -5.53
N ASP A 182 4.69 -1.10 -5.23
CA ASP A 182 5.21 -0.50 -4.02
C ASP A 182 5.62 0.94 -4.30
N THR A 183 4.99 1.85 -3.60
CA THR A 183 5.24 3.28 -3.75
C THR A 183 5.86 3.82 -2.46
N PRO A 184 7.19 3.96 -2.41
CA PRO A 184 7.83 4.70 -1.32
C PRO A 184 7.30 6.13 -1.33
N GLY A 185 6.78 6.61 -0.21
CA GLY A 185 6.25 7.98 -0.10
C GLY A 185 4.74 8.14 -0.11
N ILE A 186 3.93 7.10 -0.37
CA ILE A 186 2.50 7.12 0.01
C ILE A 186 2.34 6.96 1.54
N ARG A 187 3.44 6.93 2.25
CA ARG A 187 3.47 6.79 3.72
C ARG A 187 2.67 7.88 4.44
N GLU A 188 2.46 9.03 3.78
CA GLU A 188 1.81 10.22 4.35
C GLU A 188 1.01 10.97 3.28
N VAL A 189 0.09 10.28 2.61
CA VAL A 189 -0.77 10.94 1.62
C VAL A 189 -1.75 11.83 2.36
N GLY A 190 -1.48 13.13 2.37
CA GLY A 190 -2.44 14.13 2.83
C GLY A 190 -2.74 14.13 4.32
N LEU A 191 -1.92 13.48 5.15
CA LEU A 191 -1.99 13.61 6.60
C LEU A 191 -1.17 14.84 6.98
N GLY A 192 -1.71 16.03 6.73
CA GLY A 192 -1.19 17.27 7.28
C GLY A 192 -0.95 17.08 8.78
N ALA A 193 0.16 17.61 9.26
CA ALA A 193 0.52 17.66 10.66
C ALA A 193 -0.69 18.14 11.49
N GLU A 194 -1.37 17.23 12.15
CA GLU A 194 -2.23 17.55 13.26
C GLU A 194 -1.76 16.74 14.46
N GLY A 195 -1.21 17.44 15.41
CA GLY A 195 -1.00 16.92 16.75
C GLY A 195 0.43 16.90 17.25
N SER A 196 1.16 18.00 17.12
CA SER A 196 2.04 18.45 18.17
C SER A 196 1.52 19.78 18.64
N ASP A 197 0.55 19.73 19.55
CA ASP A 197 0.24 20.80 20.53
C ASP A 197 -1.05 20.40 21.24
N LEU A 198 -0.91 19.77 22.38
CA LEU A 198 -1.77 19.97 23.53
C LEU A 198 -0.99 19.46 24.75
N ASP A 199 -0.63 20.42 25.57
CA ASP A 199 -0.06 20.33 26.91
C ASP A 199 -0.57 19.18 27.78
#